data_796c9d5cb6ce67fe297834c5daa66ece
#
_entry.id   796c9d5cb6ce67fe297834c5daa66ece
#
_cell.length_a   1.000
_cell.length_b   1.000
_cell.length_c   1.000
_cell.angle_alpha   90.00
_cell.angle_beta   90.00
_cell.angle_gamma   90.00
#
_symmetry.space_group_name_H-M   'P 1'
#
loop_
_entity.id
_entity.type
_entity.pdbx_description
1 polymer ?
#
loop_
_entity_poly.entity_id
_entity_poly.type
_entity_poly.pdbx_seq_one_letter_code
_entity_poly.pdbx_strand_id
1 'polypeptide(L)'
;MDIVLERILSLLPKKPDGKFVRGSKKEFAQSIGYDSGDIVSMWINGSSTSYNGKLHEISAKYGVSVEWLRGETDEKEKPAPKGDGLKEIDAIFEQLTPSRQAKLLELARLYLDDQRRNEET
;
A
#
# COMPACT_ATOMS: atom_id res chain seq x y z
N MET A 1 -17.30 16.69 -5.53
CA MET A 1 -16.14 15.92 -5.98
C MET A 1 -16.29 14.48 -5.51
N ASP A 2 -15.90 13.51 -6.32
CA ASP A 2 -15.95 12.10 -5.98
C ASP A 2 -15.01 11.81 -4.80
N ILE A 3 -15.43 10.98 -3.86
CA ILE A 3 -14.62 10.58 -2.71
C ILE A 3 -13.29 9.94 -3.13
N VAL A 4 -13.32 9.17 -4.23
CA VAL A 4 -12.11 8.54 -4.78
C VAL A 4 -11.08 9.61 -5.12
N LEU A 5 -11.50 10.63 -5.87
CA LEU A 5 -10.61 11.73 -6.25
C LEU A 5 -10.14 12.54 -5.04
N GLU A 6 -11.02 12.82 -4.09
CA GLU A 6 -10.65 13.53 -2.87
C GLU A 6 -9.52 12.81 -2.12
N ARG A 7 -9.63 11.49 -1.97
CA ARG A 7 -8.63 10.69 -1.28
C ARG A 7 -7.33 10.62 -2.05
N ILE A 8 -7.39 10.50 -3.39
CA ILE A 8 -6.19 10.56 -4.24
C ILE A 8 -5.48 11.89 -4.05
N LEU A 9 -6.20 12.99 -4.13
CA LEU A 9 -5.62 14.33 -3.98
C LEU A 9 -5.05 14.58 -2.58
N SER A 10 -5.59 13.92 -1.56
CA SER A 10 -5.07 14.02 -0.19
C SER A 10 -3.67 13.41 -0.04
N LEU A 11 -3.25 12.56 -0.97
CA LEU A 11 -1.92 11.94 -0.97
C LEU A 11 -0.85 12.89 -1.51
N LEU A 12 -1.23 13.93 -2.24
CA LEU A 12 -0.28 14.89 -2.78
C LEU A 12 0.12 15.92 -1.71
N PRO A 13 1.41 16.33 -1.65
CA PRO A 13 1.84 17.32 -0.67
C PRO A 13 1.20 18.69 -0.97
N LYS A 14 0.77 19.36 0.09
CA LYS A 14 0.13 20.67 0.02
C LYS A 14 0.93 21.68 0.84
N LYS A 15 0.89 22.94 0.39
CA LYS A 15 1.45 24.07 1.13
C LYS A 15 0.49 24.48 2.26
N PRO A 16 0.95 25.26 3.26
CA PRO A 16 0.06 25.78 4.32
C PRO A 16 -1.14 26.57 3.82
N ASP A 17 -1.06 27.14 2.61
CA ASP A 17 -2.18 27.88 1.99
C ASP A 17 -3.23 26.96 1.32
N GLY A 18 -3.03 25.64 1.38
CA GLY A 18 -3.94 24.66 0.79
C GLY A 18 -3.66 24.32 -0.68
N LYS A 19 -2.72 24.99 -1.30
CA LYS A 19 -2.34 24.72 -2.69
C LYS A 19 -1.34 23.57 -2.77
N PHE A 20 -1.35 22.84 -3.89
CA PHE A 20 -0.39 21.76 -4.10
C PHE A 20 1.03 22.29 -4.24
N VAL A 21 1.99 21.55 -3.70
CA VAL A 21 3.41 21.87 -3.86
C VAL A 21 3.77 21.82 -5.34
N ARG A 22 4.57 22.79 -5.80
CA ARG A 22 4.98 22.90 -7.20
C ARG A 22 5.66 21.60 -7.66
N GLY A 23 5.20 21.05 -8.79
CA GLY A 23 5.73 19.82 -9.35
C GLY A 23 5.12 18.54 -8.76
N SER A 24 4.32 18.62 -7.68
CA SER A 24 3.73 17.44 -7.05
C SER A 24 2.74 16.71 -7.97
N LYS A 25 1.94 17.44 -8.73
CA LYS A 25 0.99 16.86 -9.69
C LYS A 25 1.73 16.09 -10.79
N LYS A 26 2.79 16.67 -11.33
CA LYS A 26 3.62 16.04 -12.36
C LYS A 26 4.30 14.79 -11.84
N GLU A 27 4.91 14.88 -10.68
CA GLU A 27 5.58 13.75 -10.03
C GLU A 27 4.61 12.61 -9.76
N PHE A 28 3.42 12.93 -9.22
CA PHE A 28 2.37 11.96 -8.99
C PHE A 28 1.94 11.27 -10.30
N ALA A 29 1.63 12.06 -11.33
CA ALA A 29 1.17 11.52 -12.61
C ALA A 29 2.22 10.62 -13.26
N GLN A 30 3.48 11.01 -13.23
CA GLN A 30 4.58 10.21 -13.77
C GLN A 30 4.77 8.91 -13.01
N SER A 31 4.53 8.91 -11.71
CA SER A 31 4.68 7.71 -10.88
C SER A 31 3.67 6.62 -11.23
N ILE A 32 2.55 6.97 -11.83
CA ILE A 32 1.48 6.03 -12.20
C ILE A 32 1.34 5.85 -13.71
N GLY A 33 2.34 6.30 -14.48
CA GLY A 33 2.44 6.02 -15.91
C GLY A 33 1.97 7.12 -16.87
N TYR A 34 1.69 8.33 -16.39
CA TYR A 34 1.34 9.46 -17.24
C TYR A 34 2.57 10.32 -17.54
N ASP A 35 2.54 11.06 -18.65
CA ASP A 35 3.66 11.88 -19.09
C ASP A 35 3.71 13.25 -18.41
N SER A 36 2.57 13.80 -18.00
CA SER A 36 2.50 15.13 -17.40
C SER A 36 1.46 15.23 -16.31
N GLY A 37 1.57 16.30 -15.48
CA GLY A 37 0.61 16.59 -14.42
C GLY A 37 -0.74 17.09 -14.90
N ASP A 38 -0.93 17.29 -16.19
CA ASP A 38 -2.18 17.77 -16.77
C ASP A 38 -3.36 16.83 -16.50
N ILE A 39 -3.08 15.53 -16.42
CA ILE A 39 -4.12 14.54 -16.11
C ILE A 39 -4.78 14.79 -14.75
N VAL A 40 -4.00 15.24 -13.76
CA VAL A 40 -4.54 15.56 -12.42
C VAL A 40 -5.51 16.74 -12.52
N SER A 41 -5.16 17.76 -13.29
CA SER A 41 -6.04 18.91 -13.53
C SER A 41 -7.31 18.51 -14.26
N MET A 42 -7.22 17.57 -15.21
CA MET A 42 -8.37 17.03 -15.92
C MET A 42 -9.29 16.26 -14.98
N TRP A 43 -8.75 15.55 -13.99
CA TRP A 43 -9.54 14.88 -12.96
C TRP A 43 -10.29 15.89 -12.10
N ILE A 44 -9.60 16.95 -11.68
CA ILE A 44 -10.17 18.01 -10.82
C ILE A 44 -11.32 18.73 -11.53
N ASN A 45 -11.17 19.04 -12.82
CA ASN A 45 -12.20 19.76 -13.57
C ASN A 45 -13.30 18.86 -14.15
N GLY A 46 -13.19 17.54 -13.95
CA GLY A 46 -14.19 16.59 -14.41
C GLY A 46 -14.05 16.13 -15.86
N SER A 47 -12.99 16.55 -16.57
CA SER A 47 -12.77 16.16 -17.97
C SER A 47 -12.37 14.70 -18.12
N SER A 48 -11.81 14.08 -17.08
CA SER A 48 -11.36 12.69 -17.10
C SER A 48 -11.62 12.01 -15.76
N THR A 49 -11.97 10.73 -15.82
CA THR A 49 -12.12 9.86 -14.65
C THR A 49 -11.17 8.67 -14.72
N SER A 50 -10.08 8.80 -15.46
CA SER A 50 -9.13 7.70 -15.67
C SER A 50 -8.44 7.23 -14.39
N TYR A 51 -8.50 8.02 -13.30
CA TYR A 51 -7.97 7.60 -11.99
C TYR A 51 -8.61 6.30 -11.49
N ASN A 52 -9.86 6.01 -11.88
CA ASN A 52 -10.52 4.77 -11.48
C ASN A 52 -9.77 3.52 -11.97
N GLY A 53 -9.08 3.61 -13.09
CA GLY A 53 -8.27 2.53 -13.63
C GLY A 53 -6.83 2.49 -13.07
N LYS A 54 -6.47 3.44 -12.22
CA LYS A 54 -5.12 3.56 -11.65
C LYS A 54 -5.05 3.32 -10.14
N LEU A 55 -6.14 2.85 -9.53
CA LEU A 55 -6.20 2.67 -8.07
C LEU A 55 -5.15 1.68 -7.54
N HIS A 56 -4.87 0.61 -8.28
CA HIS A 56 -3.86 -0.37 -7.88
C HIS A 56 -2.45 0.22 -7.90
N GLU A 57 -2.13 0.99 -8.92
CA GLU A 57 -0.83 1.67 -9.03
C GLU A 57 -0.65 2.69 -7.91
N ILE A 58 -1.69 3.47 -7.63
CA ILE A 58 -1.68 4.46 -6.53
C ILE A 58 -1.53 3.77 -5.18
N SER A 59 -2.27 2.69 -4.96
CA SER A 59 -2.19 1.87 -3.75
C SER A 59 -0.78 1.36 -3.52
N ALA A 60 -0.15 0.81 -4.55
CA ALA A 60 1.21 0.28 -4.47
C ALA A 60 2.24 1.38 -4.20
N LYS A 61 2.09 2.53 -4.84
CA LYS A 61 3.04 3.64 -4.72
C LYS A 61 3.00 4.32 -3.35
N TYR A 62 1.80 4.53 -2.81
CA TYR A 62 1.62 5.29 -1.58
C TYR A 62 1.36 4.45 -0.35
N GLY A 63 1.27 3.12 -0.49
CA GLY A 63 1.04 2.22 0.63
C GLY A 63 -0.35 2.35 1.26
N VAL A 64 -1.34 2.76 0.47
CA VAL A 64 -2.73 2.88 0.92
C VAL A 64 -3.58 1.75 0.34
N SER A 65 -4.70 1.42 1.00
CA SER A 65 -5.58 0.36 0.50
C SER A 65 -6.45 0.85 -0.66
N VAL A 66 -6.74 -0.04 -1.62
CA VAL A 66 -7.67 0.26 -2.72
C VAL A 66 -9.06 0.52 -2.16
N GLU A 67 -9.47 -0.21 -1.13
CA GLU A 67 -10.76 -0.04 -0.46
C GLU A 67 -10.89 1.36 0.14
N TRP A 68 -9.84 1.88 0.75
CA TRP A 68 -9.83 3.26 1.25
C TRP A 68 -9.97 4.26 0.10
N LEU A 69 -9.25 4.04 -1.01
CA LEU A 69 -9.36 4.90 -2.20
C LEU A 69 -10.78 4.93 -2.75
N ARG A 70 -11.47 3.79 -2.73
CA ARG A 70 -12.87 3.70 -3.20
C ARG A 70 -13.89 4.24 -2.21
N GLY A 71 -13.47 4.57 -1.00
CA GLY A 71 -14.38 5.02 0.04
C GLY A 71 -15.12 3.91 0.75
N GLU A 72 -14.70 2.66 0.59
CA GLU A 72 -15.31 1.48 1.20
C GLU A 72 -14.93 1.30 2.66
N THR A 73 -13.80 1.89 3.07
CA THR A 73 -13.30 1.83 4.44
C THR A 73 -12.62 3.14 4.83
N ASP A 74 -12.59 3.45 6.13
CA ASP A 74 -11.85 4.58 6.67
C ASP A 74 -10.39 4.22 7.00
N GLU A 75 -10.01 2.96 6.88
CA GLU A 75 -8.65 2.49 7.10
C GLU A 75 -7.77 2.80 5.89
N LYS A 76 -6.98 3.86 5.99
CA LYS A 76 -6.11 4.35 4.93
C LYS A 76 -5.00 3.37 4.58
N GLU A 77 -4.32 2.84 5.58
CA GLU A 77 -3.18 1.96 5.37
C GLU A 77 -3.62 0.56 5.01
N LYS A 78 -2.82 -0.11 4.18
CA LYS A 78 -3.03 -1.53 3.90
C LYS A 78 -2.97 -2.30 5.22
N PRO A 79 -3.79 -3.37 5.38
CA PRO A 79 -3.68 -4.24 6.53
C PRO A 79 -2.23 -4.65 6.73
N ALA A 80 -1.76 -4.62 7.98
CA ALA A 80 -0.37 -4.97 8.27
C ALA A 80 -0.04 -6.35 7.69
N PRO A 81 1.15 -6.52 7.06
CA PRO A 81 1.54 -7.81 6.48
C PRO A 81 1.48 -8.98 7.44
N LYS A 82 1.49 -8.70 8.75
CA LYS A 82 1.43 -9.71 9.80
C LYS A 82 0.18 -10.58 9.75
N GLY A 83 -0.97 -10.04 9.35
CA GLY A 83 -2.21 -10.82 9.27
C GLY A 83 -2.22 -11.76 8.07
N ASP A 84 -1.83 -11.25 6.91
CA ASP A 84 -1.81 -12.04 5.68
C ASP A 84 -0.65 -13.03 5.65
N GLY A 85 0.50 -12.63 6.20
CA GLY A 85 1.66 -13.50 6.31
C GLY A 85 1.40 -14.72 7.19
N LEU A 86 0.68 -14.56 8.30
CA LEU A 86 0.32 -15.65 9.19
C LEU A 86 -0.63 -16.65 8.53
N LYS A 87 -1.63 -16.18 7.80
CA LYS A 87 -2.56 -17.03 7.07
C LYS A 87 -1.86 -17.82 5.96
N GLU A 88 -0.95 -17.19 5.27
CA GLU A 88 -0.15 -17.81 4.21
C GLU A 88 0.77 -18.88 4.78
N ILE A 89 1.44 -18.60 5.90
CA ILE A 89 2.31 -19.55 6.60
C ILE A 89 1.49 -20.75 7.10
N ASP A 90 0.33 -20.52 7.69
CA ASP A 90 -0.55 -21.57 8.17
C ASP A 90 -1.01 -22.48 7.03
N ALA A 91 -1.40 -21.91 5.89
CA ALA A 91 -1.81 -22.67 4.71
C ALA A 91 -0.66 -23.53 4.17
N ILE A 92 0.55 -22.97 4.09
CA ILE A 92 1.75 -23.68 3.66
C ILE A 92 2.08 -24.80 4.66
N PHE A 93 2.01 -24.50 5.95
CA PHE A 93 2.30 -25.44 7.03
C PHE A 93 1.38 -26.67 6.99
N GLU A 94 0.09 -26.44 6.78
CA GLU A 94 -0.90 -27.53 6.66
C GLU A 94 -0.63 -28.44 5.45
N GLN A 95 -0.08 -27.89 4.38
CA GLN A 95 0.24 -28.65 3.17
C GLN A 95 1.54 -29.46 3.29
N LEU A 96 2.36 -29.17 4.27
CA LEU A 96 3.62 -29.87 4.49
C LEU A 96 3.41 -31.22 5.16
N THR A 97 4.30 -32.18 4.84
CA THR A 97 4.33 -33.46 5.54
C THR A 97 4.74 -33.24 7.01
N PRO A 98 4.34 -34.14 7.96
CA PRO A 98 4.73 -33.99 9.36
C PRO A 98 6.23 -33.83 9.59
N SER A 99 7.05 -34.52 8.81
CA SER A 99 8.52 -34.40 8.89
C SER A 99 9.01 -32.99 8.54
N ARG A 100 8.43 -32.40 7.51
CA ARG A 100 8.78 -31.05 7.06
C ARG A 100 8.25 -29.98 8.01
N GLN A 101 7.07 -30.22 8.59
CA GLN A 101 6.51 -29.34 9.62
C GLN A 101 7.43 -29.26 10.84
N ALA A 102 7.93 -30.40 11.30
CA ALA A 102 8.88 -30.46 12.41
C ALA A 102 10.16 -29.72 12.10
N LYS A 103 10.70 -29.87 10.89
CA LYS A 103 11.89 -29.16 10.43
C LYS A 103 11.70 -27.64 10.40
N LEU A 104 10.55 -27.18 9.93
CA LEU A 104 10.24 -25.77 9.88
C LEU A 104 10.14 -25.16 11.29
N LEU A 105 9.51 -25.87 12.23
CA LEU A 105 9.45 -25.45 13.62
C LEU A 105 10.83 -25.37 14.27
N GLU A 106 11.68 -26.33 13.97
CA GLU A 106 13.06 -26.35 14.47
C GLU A 106 13.84 -25.14 13.97
N LEU A 107 13.75 -24.81 12.67
CA LEU A 107 14.38 -23.62 12.09
C LEU A 107 13.85 -22.33 12.72
N ALA A 108 12.55 -22.24 12.92
CA ALA A 108 11.92 -21.07 13.54
C ALA A 108 12.44 -20.86 14.96
N ARG A 109 12.61 -21.94 15.74
CA ARG A 109 13.17 -21.89 17.09
C ARG A 109 14.63 -21.42 17.08
N LEU A 110 15.42 -21.86 16.13
CA LEU A 110 16.81 -21.42 16.00
C LEU A 110 16.91 -19.93 15.73
N TYR A 111 16.08 -19.40 14.85
CA TYR A 111 16.04 -17.97 14.54
C TYR A 111 15.60 -17.16 15.76
N LEU A 112 14.64 -17.66 16.53
CA LEU A 112 14.19 -16.99 17.74
C LEU A 112 15.27 -16.93 18.80
N ASP A 113 15.98 -18.02 19.01
CA ASP A 113 17.10 -18.11 19.96
C ASP A 113 18.23 -17.15 19.59
N ASP A 114 18.58 -17.08 18.30
CA ASP A 114 19.57 -16.15 17.78
C ASP A 114 19.16 -14.70 18.03
N GLN A 115 17.90 -14.37 17.79
CA GLN A 115 17.38 -13.04 18.05
C GLN A 115 17.47 -12.66 19.52
N ARG A 116 17.12 -13.59 20.43
CA ARG A 116 17.21 -13.37 21.86
C ARG A 116 18.64 -13.11 22.34
N ARG A 117 19.61 -13.85 21.78
CA ARG A 117 21.03 -13.62 22.09
C ARG A 117 21.48 -12.23 21.69
N ASN A 118 21.05 -11.76 20.53
CA ASN A 118 21.38 -10.41 20.05
C ASN A 118 20.75 -9.33 20.91
N GLU A 119 19.57 -9.57 21.48
CA GLU A 119 18.88 -8.63 22.37
C GLU A 119 19.50 -8.56 23.76
N GLU A 120 20.11 -9.65 24.23
CA GLU A 120 20.76 -9.72 25.54
C GLU A 120 22.15 -9.06 25.59
N THR A 121 22.69 -8.75 24.42
CA THR A 121 23.98 -8.06 24.32
C THR A 121 23.80 -6.58 24.00
#